data_c3b2787f06a3582940f8905c8769c12a
#
_entry.id   c3b2787f06a3582940f8905c8769c12a
#
_cell.length_a   1.000
_cell.length_b   1.000
_cell.length_c   1.000
_cell.angle_alpha   90.00
_cell.angle_beta   90.00
_cell.angle_gamma   90.00
#
_symmetry.space_group_name_H-M   'P 1'
#
loop_
_entity.id
_entity.type
_entity.pdbx_description
1 polymer ?
#
loop_
_entity_poly.entity_id
_entity_poly.type
_entity_poly.pdbx_seq_one_letter_code
_entity_poly.pdbx_strand_id
1 'polypeptide(L)'
;MDEQYRENRQTGPDLPVPPVVRVEWTAGDPSGDTVPGRPPLIVLVPAYNEEERIAEVIARLRELQAPLSEIGFELRVYVVDDGSTDGTLQAAREAGADRVLRHRTNRGLGAAVRTGLVSARADGAVIAIKFDADLQHDPQDILELIQPILADEADVVYGDRSEGIEYSMPLVRRAGNFCFTRLMRWLTGWPLRDSQPGILALSQVYLDQFFLPGDYNYTQQILLDAYHKGMRFEHVPVTFRKRETGQSFISLSYPFKVLSQMVLVLTGVKPMKVFAPLGLFFVAVAAGVFAWELGGWLLGSAVKPVRSVNFVLGTGLFGLQTLFFGLLAEMIVRRNRSN
;
A
#
# COMPACT_ATOMS: atom_id res chain seq x y z
N MET A 1 26.13 4.23 21.87
CA MET A 1 25.06 3.78 20.99
C MET A 1 24.39 4.94 20.23
N ASP A 2 24.67 6.21 20.62
CA ASP A 2 24.04 7.38 20.01
C ASP A 2 24.78 7.99 18.78
N GLU A 3 26.06 7.79 18.62
CA GLU A 3 26.80 8.38 17.48
C GLU A 3 26.62 7.57 16.18
N GLN A 4 26.54 6.27 16.24
CA GLN A 4 26.30 5.41 15.08
C GLN A 4 24.89 5.56 14.51
N TYR A 5 23.93 6.01 15.34
CA TYR A 5 22.55 6.30 14.93
C TYR A 5 22.43 7.66 14.20
N ARG A 6 23.33 8.62 14.48
CA ARG A 6 23.37 9.93 13.81
C ARG A 6 24.05 9.91 12.44
N GLU A 7 25.09 9.06 12.26
CA GLU A 7 25.76 8.92 10.96
C GLU A 7 24.88 8.23 9.91
N ASN A 8 24.00 7.29 10.29
CA ASN A 8 23.04 6.66 9.36
C ASN A 8 21.91 7.58 8.88
N ARG A 9 21.74 8.78 9.47
CA ARG A 9 20.75 9.76 8.98
C ARG A 9 21.12 10.43 7.66
N GLN A 10 22.40 10.37 7.23
CA GLN A 10 22.87 11.06 6.03
C GLN A 10 22.90 10.20 4.76
N THR A 11 22.62 8.90 4.84
CA THR A 11 22.77 7.97 3.72
C THR A 11 21.52 7.12 3.41
N GLY A 12 20.34 7.52 3.85
CA GLY A 12 19.10 6.94 3.34
C GLY A 12 19.02 7.21 1.82
N PRO A 13 18.51 6.27 1.00
CA PRO A 13 18.38 6.52 -0.42
C PRO A 13 17.58 7.81 -0.62
N ASP A 14 18.16 8.81 -1.29
CA ASP A 14 17.45 9.98 -1.79
C ASP A 14 16.32 9.49 -2.69
N LEU A 15 15.14 9.29 -2.08
CA LEU A 15 13.95 9.03 -2.87
C LEU A 15 13.70 10.32 -3.68
N PRO A 16 13.77 10.27 -5.00
CA PRO A 16 13.55 11.45 -5.81
C PRO A 16 12.15 11.99 -5.48
N VAL A 17 12.10 13.18 -4.93
CA VAL A 17 10.84 13.94 -4.85
C VAL A 17 10.31 13.98 -6.28
N PRO A 18 9.13 13.43 -6.56
CA PRO A 18 8.66 13.37 -7.93
C PRO A 18 8.62 14.79 -8.50
N PRO A 19 9.18 15.05 -9.71
CA PRO A 19 9.46 16.39 -10.24
C PRO A 19 8.21 17.25 -10.53
N VAL A 20 7.06 16.86 -10.00
CA VAL A 20 5.73 17.42 -10.32
C VAL A 20 4.97 17.88 -9.06
N VAL A 21 5.62 17.91 -7.90
CA VAL A 21 5.00 18.42 -6.68
C VAL A 21 5.35 19.90 -6.52
N ARG A 22 4.34 20.77 -6.63
CA ARG A 22 4.48 22.16 -6.22
C ARG A 22 3.94 22.28 -4.79
N VAL A 23 4.77 22.74 -3.86
CA VAL A 23 4.27 23.19 -2.56
C VAL A 23 3.54 24.51 -2.83
N GLU A 24 2.22 24.48 -2.75
CA GLU A 24 1.40 25.64 -3.08
C GLU A 24 1.21 26.55 -1.88
N TRP A 25 1.31 26.00 -0.66
CA TRP A 25 1.10 26.77 0.56
C TRP A 25 1.62 26.06 1.81
N THR A 26 2.21 26.83 2.73
CA THR A 26 2.51 26.44 4.11
C THR A 26 1.88 27.48 5.03
N ALA A 27 1.17 27.06 6.08
CA ALA A 27 0.62 27.99 7.07
C ALA A 27 1.77 28.63 7.83
N GLY A 28 2.02 29.93 7.55
CA GLY A 28 3.01 30.73 8.27
C GLY A 28 4.47 30.35 7.98
N ASP A 29 5.37 31.22 8.43
CA ASP A 29 6.78 30.94 8.59
C ASP A 29 6.93 29.75 9.57
N PRO A 30 7.79 28.77 9.30
CA PRO A 30 8.09 27.71 10.26
C PRO A 30 8.59 28.21 11.63
N SER A 31 8.72 29.52 11.82
CA SER A 31 9.01 30.18 13.10
C SER A 31 7.76 30.54 13.93
N GLY A 32 6.53 30.37 13.42
CA GLY A 32 5.29 30.72 14.11
C GLY A 32 4.59 29.49 14.71
N ASP A 33 4.60 29.38 16.03
CA ASP A 33 3.80 28.45 16.87
C ASP A 33 4.18 26.96 16.90
N THR A 34 5.36 26.56 16.45
CA THR A 34 5.90 25.27 16.88
C THR A 34 6.26 25.37 18.37
N VAL A 35 5.54 24.64 19.22
CA VAL A 35 5.95 24.50 20.62
C VAL A 35 7.35 23.86 20.61
N PRO A 36 8.42 24.58 20.98
CA PRO A 36 9.76 24.05 20.85
C PRO A 36 9.91 22.76 21.65
N GLY A 37 10.17 21.64 20.95
CA GLY A 37 10.50 20.36 21.56
C GLY A 37 9.45 19.25 21.45
N ARG A 38 8.27 19.49 20.87
CA ARG A 38 7.30 18.39 20.65
C ARG A 38 7.52 17.73 19.27
N PRO A 39 7.61 16.38 19.21
CA PRO A 39 7.74 15.67 17.94
C PRO A 39 6.46 15.79 17.11
N PRO A 40 6.56 16.00 15.78
CA PRO A 40 5.39 16.16 14.93
C PRO A 40 4.71 14.81 14.64
N LEU A 41 3.38 14.77 14.84
CA LEU A 41 2.48 13.77 14.32
C LEU A 41 1.76 14.38 13.12
N ILE A 42 1.95 13.78 11.94
CA ILE A 42 1.44 14.36 10.70
C ILE A 42 0.30 13.51 10.15
N VAL A 43 -0.87 14.12 10.01
CA VAL A 43 -2.04 13.48 9.36
C VAL A 43 -2.07 13.91 7.90
N LEU A 44 -2.00 12.94 7.02
CA LEU A 44 -2.01 13.10 5.56
C LEU A 44 -3.43 12.88 5.05
N VAL A 45 -4.01 13.88 4.41
CA VAL A 45 -5.35 13.83 3.81
C VAL A 45 -5.22 13.95 2.29
N PRO A 46 -5.17 12.82 1.55
CA PRO A 46 -5.28 12.86 0.10
C PRO A 46 -6.66 13.32 -0.32
N ALA A 47 -6.74 14.27 -1.24
CA ALA A 47 -7.99 14.84 -1.72
C ALA A 47 -8.02 14.96 -3.24
N TYR A 48 -9.16 14.66 -3.85
CA TYR A 48 -9.44 14.91 -5.28
C TYR A 48 -10.91 15.22 -5.47
N ASN A 49 -11.22 16.48 -5.78
CA ASN A 49 -12.59 17.00 -5.91
C ASN A 49 -13.43 16.75 -4.64
N GLU A 50 -12.90 17.22 -3.50
CA GLU A 50 -13.51 17.10 -2.17
C GLU A 50 -13.81 18.50 -1.56
N GLU A 51 -14.09 19.51 -2.39
CA GLU A 51 -14.35 20.90 -1.97
C GLU A 51 -15.40 20.99 -0.85
N GLU A 52 -16.48 20.20 -0.94
CA GLU A 52 -17.58 20.22 0.02
C GLU A 52 -17.22 19.63 1.40
N ARG A 53 -16.17 18.80 1.50
CA ARG A 53 -15.88 18.01 2.70
C ARG A 53 -14.54 18.34 3.35
N ILE A 54 -13.59 18.80 2.56
CA ILE A 54 -12.20 18.94 3.05
C ILE A 54 -12.10 19.88 4.25
N ALA A 55 -12.91 20.94 4.29
CA ALA A 55 -12.93 21.87 5.42
C ALA A 55 -13.43 21.20 6.71
N GLU A 56 -14.47 20.39 6.63
CA GLU A 56 -15.01 19.64 7.77
C GLU A 56 -14.01 18.57 8.25
N VAL A 57 -13.35 17.87 7.34
CA VAL A 57 -12.30 16.88 7.69
C VAL A 57 -11.19 17.55 8.48
N ILE A 58 -10.67 18.68 8.01
CA ILE A 58 -9.62 19.43 8.70
C ILE A 58 -10.10 19.91 10.08
N ALA A 59 -11.30 20.46 10.17
CA ALA A 59 -11.87 20.94 11.44
C ALA A 59 -11.96 19.79 12.46
N ARG A 60 -12.50 18.64 12.08
CA ARG A 60 -12.58 17.44 12.96
C ARG A 60 -11.21 16.91 13.36
N LEU A 61 -10.21 16.92 12.46
CA LEU A 61 -8.83 16.52 12.79
C LEU A 61 -8.21 17.49 13.80
N ARG A 62 -8.50 18.79 13.71
CA ARG A 62 -8.03 19.81 14.65
C ARG A 62 -8.54 19.61 16.08
N GLU A 63 -9.67 18.94 16.27
CA GLU A 63 -10.18 18.59 17.60
C GLU A 63 -9.20 17.67 18.36
N LEU A 64 -8.32 16.95 17.65
CA LEU A 64 -7.27 16.13 18.24
C LEU A 64 -6.04 16.91 18.74
N GLN A 65 -5.97 18.24 18.47
CA GLN A 65 -4.82 19.06 18.89
C GLN A 65 -4.58 19.01 20.39
N ALA A 66 -5.64 19.13 21.20
CA ALA A 66 -5.53 19.09 22.64
C ALA A 66 -5.11 17.71 23.17
N PRO A 67 -5.83 16.59 22.88
CA PRO A 67 -5.44 15.27 23.37
C PRO A 67 -4.06 14.81 22.88
N LEU A 68 -3.64 15.13 21.66
CA LEU A 68 -2.30 14.81 21.16
C LEU A 68 -1.22 15.65 21.86
N SER A 69 -1.53 16.92 22.17
CA SER A 69 -0.64 17.78 22.94
C SER A 69 -0.43 17.26 24.37
N GLU A 70 -1.45 16.71 25.01
CA GLU A 70 -1.37 16.13 26.36
C GLU A 70 -0.40 14.92 26.41
N ILE A 71 -0.37 14.12 25.35
CA ILE A 71 0.56 12.99 25.22
C ILE A 71 1.89 13.37 24.56
N GLY A 72 2.14 14.68 24.35
CA GLY A 72 3.45 15.21 23.95
C GLY A 72 3.69 15.38 22.47
N PHE A 73 2.67 15.30 21.61
CA PHE A 73 2.80 15.47 20.16
C PHE A 73 2.30 16.84 19.67
N GLU A 74 2.90 17.30 18.57
CA GLU A 74 2.40 18.41 17.77
C GLU A 74 1.63 17.85 16.57
N LEU A 75 0.31 18.10 16.52
CA LEU A 75 -0.51 17.70 15.37
C LEU A 75 -0.26 18.64 14.19
N ARG A 76 0.04 18.07 13.03
CA ARG A 76 0.07 18.78 11.74
C ARG A 76 -0.82 18.08 10.73
N VAL A 77 -1.68 18.83 10.05
CA VAL A 77 -2.61 18.32 9.02
C VAL A 77 -2.08 18.75 7.65
N TYR A 78 -1.69 17.75 6.84
CA TYR A 78 -1.22 17.96 5.46
C TYR A 78 -2.29 17.48 4.48
N VAL A 79 -2.68 18.36 3.55
CA VAL A 79 -3.57 17.98 2.46
C VAL A 79 -2.74 17.77 1.20
N VAL A 80 -2.99 16.66 0.50
CA VAL A 80 -2.39 16.41 -0.82
C VAL A 80 -3.50 16.45 -1.86
N ASP A 81 -3.62 17.59 -2.53
CA ASP A 81 -4.55 17.82 -3.63
C ASP A 81 -4.02 17.12 -4.90
N ASP A 82 -4.68 16.03 -5.31
CA ASP A 82 -4.28 15.23 -6.46
C ASP A 82 -4.78 15.83 -7.80
N GLY A 83 -4.55 17.13 -7.97
CA GLY A 83 -4.90 17.84 -9.21
C GLY A 83 -6.41 18.10 -9.34
N SER A 84 -7.09 18.47 -8.27
CA SER A 84 -8.52 18.82 -8.29
C SER A 84 -8.85 19.93 -9.28
N THR A 85 -10.05 19.84 -9.84
CA THR A 85 -10.60 20.81 -10.79
C THR A 85 -11.65 21.73 -10.17
N ASP A 86 -12.02 21.46 -8.92
CA ASP A 86 -12.94 22.25 -8.08
C ASP A 86 -12.18 23.14 -7.08
N GLY A 87 -12.89 23.68 -6.09
CA GLY A 87 -12.32 24.54 -5.04
C GLY A 87 -11.58 23.83 -3.91
N THR A 88 -11.28 22.49 -4.02
CA THR A 88 -10.64 21.70 -2.96
C THR A 88 -9.37 22.35 -2.41
N LEU A 89 -8.47 22.84 -3.28
CA LEU A 89 -7.23 23.50 -2.89
C LEU A 89 -7.48 24.72 -2.00
N GLN A 90 -8.42 25.57 -2.43
CA GLN A 90 -8.72 26.81 -1.70
C GLN A 90 -9.40 26.50 -0.37
N ALA A 91 -10.37 25.58 -0.36
CA ALA A 91 -11.06 25.15 0.85
C ALA A 91 -10.09 24.55 1.89
N ALA A 92 -9.10 23.76 1.46
CA ALA A 92 -8.09 23.19 2.35
C ALA A 92 -7.20 24.29 3.01
N ARG A 93 -6.84 25.32 2.25
CA ARG A 93 -6.06 26.46 2.78
C ARG A 93 -6.87 27.27 3.79
N GLU A 94 -8.10 27.61 3.43
CA GLU A 94 -8.99 28.41 4.28
C GLU A 94 -9.39 27.67 5.56
N ALA A 95 -9.48 26.33 5.51
CA ALA A 95 -9.73 25.50 6.67
C ALA A 95 -8.51 25.35 7.61
N GLY A 96 -7.36 25.92 7.25
CA GLY A 96 -6.17 25.94 8.11
C GLY A 96 -5.37 24.63 8.09
N ALA A 97 -5.23 23.97 6.94
CA ALA A 97 -4.25 22.91 6.77
C ALA A 97 -2.83 23.48 6.99
N ASP A 98 -1.94 22.78 7.70
CA ASP A 98 -0.56 23.27 7.95
C ASP A 98 0.27 23.26 6.65
N ARG A 99 -0.04 22.33 5.74
CA ARG A 99 0.57 22.27 4.42
C ARG A 99 -0.40 21.76 3.39
N VAL A 100 -0.41 22.38 2.21
CA VAL A 100 -1.14 21.87 1.04
C VAL A 100 -0.14 21.62 -0.08
N LEU A 101 -0.04 20.34 -0.46
CA LEU A 101 0.77 19.85 -1.58
C LEU A 101 -0.15 19.64 -2.78
N ARG A 102 0.23 20.08 -3.97
CA ARG A 102 -0.61 19.94 -5.16
C ARG A 102 0.10 19.22 -6.30
N HIS A 103 -0.57 18.23 -6.89
CA HIS A 103 -0.18 17.65 -8.16
C HIS A 103 -0.72 18.50 -9.33
N ARG A 104 0.02 18.59 -10.43
CA ARG A 104 -0.43 19.30 -11.63
C ARG A 104 -1.62 18.61 -12.30
N THR A 105 -1.72 17.30 -12.18
CA THR A 105 -2.78 16.45 -12.75
C THR A 105 -3.09 15.32 -11.78
N ASN A 106 -4.27 14.74 -11.88
CA ASN A 106 -4.62 13.55 -11.10
C ASN A 106 -3.67 12.40 -11.42
N ARG A 107 -3.00 11.88 -10.39
CA ARG A 107 -2.05 10.76 -10.44
C ARG A 107 -2.54 9.54 -9.68
N GLY A 108 -3.66 9.69 -8.97
CA GLY A 108 -4.28 8.65 -8.16
C GLY A 108 -3.83 8.65 -6.70
N LEU A 109 -4.67 8.03 -5.87
CA LEU A 109 -4.54 8.02 -4.41
C LEU A 109 -3.15 7.57 -3.92
N GLY A 110 -2.56 6.55 -4.54
CA GLY A 110 -1.24 6.08 -4.14
C GLY A 110 -0.11 7.10 -4.36
N ALA A 111 -0.19 7.89 -5.45
CA ALA A 111 0.74 8.97 -5.69
C ALA A 111 0.59 10.08 -4.66
N ALA A 112 -0.65 10.44 -4.30
CA ALA A 112 -0.93 11.45 -3.28
C ALA A 112 -0.42 11.00 -1.90
N VAL A 113 -0.66 9.75 -1.51
CA VAL A 113 -0.15 9.18 -0.26
C VAL A 113 1.39 9.19 -0.25
N ARG A 114 2.05 8.73 -1.32
CA ARG A 114 3.50 8.75 -1.42
C ARG A 114 4.06 10.17 -1.28
N THR A 115 3.46 11.15 -1.95
CA THR A 115 3.86 12.57 -1.85
C THR A 115 3.74 13.08 -0.41
N GLY A 116 2.64 12.76 0.25
CA GLY A 116 2.43 13.13 1.66
C GLY A 116 3.45 12.48 2.58
N LEU A 117 3.72 11.17 2.43
CA LEU A 117 4.71 10.46 3.26
C LEU A 117 6.14 10.99 3.07
N VAL A 118 6.54 11.31 1.83
CA VAL A 118 7.83 11.94 1.55
C VAL A 118 7.94 13.30 2.26
N SER A 119 6.88 14.12 2.21
CA SER A 119 6.84 15.41 2.89
C SER A 119 6.86 15.23 4.41
N ALA A 120 6.08 14.31 4.97
CA ALA A 120 6.06 14.04 6.40
C ALA A 120 7.44 13.59 6.93
N ARG A 121 8.13 12.70 6.19
CA ARG A 121 9.49 12.30 6.51
C ARG A 121 10.46 13.47 6.49
N ALA A 122 10.39 14.32 5.46
CA ALA A 122 11.27 15.49 5.32
C ALA A 122 11.09 16.50 6.48
N ASP A 123 9.86 16.59 7.02
CA ASP A 123 9.54 17.46 8.16
C ASP A 123 9.73 16.77 9.53
N GLY A 124 10.34 15.59 9.55
CA GLY A 124 10.72 14.87 10.77
C GLY A 124 9.57 14.24 11.54
N ALA A 125 8.49 13.83 10.82
CA ALA A 125 7.35 13.16 11.46
C ALA A 125 7.81 11.91 12.23
N VAL A 126 7.44 11.80 13.49
CA VAL A 126 7.64 10.58 14.29
C VAL A 126 6.53 9.58 14.04
N ILE A 127 5.34 10.06 13.72
CA ILE A 127 4.20 9.27 13.27
C ILE A 127 3.57 9.97 12.08
N ALA A 128 3.30 9.25 10.99
CA ALA A 128 2.49 9.70 9.88
C ALA A 128 1.22 8.87 9.78
N ILE A 129 0.08 9.54 9.64
CA ILE A 129 -1.23 8.91 9.55
C ILE A 129 -1.85 9.27 8.21
N LYS A 130 -2.29 8.28 7.44
CA LYS A 130 -3.12 8.51 6.27
C LYS A 130 -4.58 8.48 6.70
N PHE A 131 -5.33 9.51 6.35
CA PHE A 131 -6.75 9.67 6.66
C PHE A 131 -7.53 10.04 5.39
N ASP A 132 -8.70 9.40 5.13
CA ASP A 132 -9.51 9.70 3.95
C ASP A 132 -10.34 10.98 4.12
N ALA A 133 -10.52 11.73 3.02
CA ALA A 133 -11.30 12.97 2.98
C ALA A 133 -12.82 12.75 2.89
N ASP A 134 -13.32 11.50 2.98
CA ASP A 134 -14.71 11.14 2.70
C ASP A 134 -15.64 11.10 3.93
N LEU A 135 -15.13 11.51 5.10
CA LEU A 135 -15.85 11.55 6.39
C LEU A 135 -16.37 10.17 6.89
N GLN A 136 -15.86 9.05 6.32
CA GLN A 136 -16.28 7.72 6.74
C GLN A 136 -15.60 7.26 8.03
N HIS A 137 -14.41 7.78 8.35
CA HIS A 137 -13.66 7.48 9.56
C HIS A 137 -13.88 8.53 10.64
N ASP A 138 -13.85 8.09 11.91
CA ASP A 138 -13.83 8.99 13.04
C ASP A 138 -12.38 9.42 13.36
N PRO A 139 -12.07 10.72 13.40
CA PRO A 139 -10.74 11.17 13.80
C PRO A 139 -10.30 10.69 15.19
N GLN A 140 -11.23 10.44 16.11
CA GLN A 140 -10.91 9.93 17.46
C GLN A 140 -10.24 8.56 17.43
N ASP A 141 -10.50 7.74 16.40
CA ASP A 141 -9.84 6.44 16.20
C ASP A 141 -8.31 6.58 16.04
N ILE A 142 -7.81 7.78 15.70
CA ILE A 142 -6.36 8.07 15.61
C ILE A 142 -5.66 7.85 16.94
N LEU A 143 -6.30 8.19 18.06
CA LEU A 143 -5.71 8.04 19.38
C LEU A 143 -5.46 6.56 19.75
N GLU A 144 -6.37 5.68 19.33
CA GLU A 144 -6.20 4.23 19.50
C GLU A 144 -5.22 3.65 18.46
N LEU A 145 -5.29 4.14 17.21
CA LEU A 145 -4.47 3.66 16.11
C LEU A 145 -2.95 3.86 16.35
N ILE A 146 -2.57 4.91 17.09
CA ILE A 146 -1.16 5.19 17.38
C ILE A 146 -0.64 4.41 18.59
N GLN A 147 -1.49 3.83 19.44
CA GLN A 147 -1.05 3.16 20.70
C GLN A 147 -0.02 2.06 20.47
N PRO A 148 -0.16 1.14 19.48
CA PRO A 148 0.86 0.11 19.25
C PRO A 148 2.22 0.70 18.86
N ILE A 149 2.25 1.87 18.19
CA ILE A 149 3.49 2.57 17.84
C ILE A 149 4.12 3.18 19.11
N LEU A 150 3.30 3.81 19.95
CA LEU A 150 3.76 4.43 21.20
C LEU A 150 4.27 3.38 22.20
N ALA A 151 3.67 2.19 22.22
CA ALA A 151 4.10 1.07 23.04
C ALA A 151 5.33 0.33 22.48
N ASP A 152 5.88 0.76 21.34
CA ASP A 152 6.94 0.07 20.60
C ASP A 152 6.58 -1.38 20.25
N GLU A 153 5.30 -1.65 19.94
CA GLU A 153 4.79 -2.98 19.56
C GLU A 153 4.65 -3.11 18.02
N ALA A 154 4.40 -2.01 17.31
CA ALA A 154 4.23 -1.99 15.87
C ALA A 154 4.90 -0.80 15.19
N ASP A 155 5.29 -0.98 13.93
CA ASP A 155 5.84 0.06 13.04
C ASP A 155 4.83 0.49 11.98
N VAL A 156 3.89 -0.41 11.66
CA VAL A 156 2.79 -0.19 10.70
C VAL A 156 1.50 -0.67 11.34
N VAL A 157 0.53 0.22 11.48
CA VAL A 157 -0.78 -0.07 12.09
C VAL A 157 -1.88 0.23 11.09
N TYR A 158 -2.77 -0.74 10.86
CA TYR A 158 -3.93 -0.60 9.99
C TYR A 158 -5.23 -0.56 10.77
N GLY A 159 -6.10 0.39 10.43
CA GLY A 159 -7.46 0.41 10.94
C GLY A 159 -8.28 -0.78 10.41
N ASP A 160 -8.78 -1.61 11.31
CA ASP A 160 -9.63 -2.77 10.99
C ASP A 160 -11.11 -2.35 11.02
N ARG A 161 -11.76 -2.41 9.87
CA ARG A 161 -13.18 -2.07 9.70
C ARG A 161 -14.11 -3.25 9.91
N SER A 162 -13.60 -4.45 10.17
CA SER A 162 -14.40 -5.69 10.13
C SER A 162 -15.54 -5.74 11.15
N GLU A 163 -15.40 -5.04 12.27
CA GLU A 163 -16.39 -5.00 13.35
C GLU A 163 -17.37 -3.80 13.27
N GLY A 164 -17.06 -2.79 12.43
CA GLY A 164 -17.81 -1.53 12.36
C GLY A 164 -18.51 -1.23 11.03
N ILE A 165 -18.69 -2.22 10.14
CA ILE A 165 -19.33 -1.96 8.85
C ILE A 165 -20.84 -1.89 8.99
N GLU A 166 -21.41 -0.68 8.98
CA GLU A 166 -22.85 -0.43 9.04
C GLU A 166 -23.60 -0.69 7.72
N TYR A 167 -22.94 -1.07 6.63
CA TYR A 167 -23.57 -1.30 5.33
C TYR A 167 -23.15 -2.58 4.64
N SER A 168 -24.06 -3.15 3.80
CA SER A 168 -23.74 -4.35 3.01
C SER A 168 -22.82 -4.01 1.83
N MET A 169 -21.58 -4.43 1.92
CA MET A 169 -20.62 -4.31 0.80
C MET A 169 -21.06 -5.18 -0.38
N PRO A 170 -21.03 -4.68 -1.64
CA PRO A 170 -21.34 -5.50 -2.82
C PRO A 170 -20.52 -6.79 -2.85
N LEU A 171 -21.17 -7.93 -3.19
CA LEU A 171 -20.56 -9.27 -3.14
C LEU A 171 -19.24 -9.36 -3.90
N VAL A 172 -19.15 -8.72 -5.08
CA VAL A 172 -17.92 -8.71 -5.91
C VAL A 172 -16.77 -8.02 -5.19
N ARG A 173 -17.03 -6.89 -4.51
CA ARG A 173 -16.03 -6.17 -3.73
C ARG A 173 -15.60 -6.96 -2.50
N ARG A 174 -16.56 -7.60 -1.83
CA ARG A 174 -16.31 -8.47 -0.68
C ARG A 174 -15.45 -9.68 -1.06
N ALA A 175 -15.75 -10.34 -2.18
CA ALA A 175 -14.95 -11.45 -2.71
C ALA A 175 -13.53 -10.99 -3.09
N GLY A 176 -13.41 -9.85 -3.76
CA GLY A 176 -12.11 -9.28 -4.13
C GLY A 176 -11.25 -8.97 -2.90
N ASN A 177 -11.81 -8.30 -1.88
CA ASN A 177 -11.10 -8.00 -0.64
C ASN A 177 -10.71 -9.28 0.11
N PHE A 178 -11.60 -10.27 0.18
CA PHE A 178 -11.31 -11.57 0.78
C PHE A 178 -10.13 -12.28 0.10
N CYS A 179 -10.15 -12.36 -1.24
CA CYS A 179 -9.05 -12.97 -2.00
C CYS A 179 -7.73 -12.23 -1.79
N PHE A 180 -7.76 -10.90 -1.81
CA PHE A 180 -6.57 -10.08 -1.56
C PHE A 180 -6.02 -10.26 -0.15
N THR A 181 -6.88 -10.17 0.86
CA THR A 181 -6.47 -10.34 2.26
C THR A 181 -5.87 -11.74 2.49
N ARG A 182 -6.51 -12.79 1.91
CA ARG A 182 -5.97 -14.16 2.00
C ARG A 182 -4.61 -14.30 1.29
N LEU A 183 -4.44 -13.66 0.13
CA LEU A 183 -3.16 -13.62 -0.57
C LEU A 183 -2.08 -12.93 0.26
N MET A 184 -2.40 -11.77 0.83
CA MET A 184 -1.46 -11.02 1.65
C MET A 184 -1.09 -11.79 2.92
N ARG A 185 -2.05 -12.46 3.59
CA ARG A 185 -1.77 -13.39 4.69
C ARG A 185 -0.77 -14.48 4.30
N TRP A 186 -0.98 -15.09 3.13
CA TRP A 186 -0.10 -16.15 2.64
C TRP A 186 1.30 -15.64 2.28
N LEU A 187 1.42 -14.40 1.80
CA LEU A 187 2.70 -13.78 1.46
C LEU A 187 3.49 -13.35 2.70
N THR A 188 2.82 -12.71 3.66
CA THR A 188 3.46 -12.10 4.83
C THR A 188 3.48 -13.02 6.04
N GLY A 189 2.53 -13.94 6.17
CA GLY A 189 2.31 -14.72 7.40
C GLY A 189 1.62 -13.92 8.51
N TRP A 190 1.31 -12.64 8.29
CA TRP A 190 0.62 -11.79 9.27
C TRP A 190 -0.87 -12.12 9.37
N PRO A 191 -1.51 -11.99 10.55
CA PRO A 191 -2.94 -12.26 10.74
C PRO A 191 -3.82 -11.12 10.21
N LEU A 192 -3.64 -10.74 8.95
CA LEU A 192 -4.35 -9.61 8.34
C LEU A 192 -5.86 -9.83 8.32
N ARG A 193 -6.62 -8.84 8.78
CA ARG A 193 -8.09 -8.82 8.72
C ARG A 193 -8.59 -8.00 7.54
N ASP A 194 -8.00 -6.83 7.33
CA ASP A 194 -8.23 -5.96 6.16
C ASP A 194 -6.89 -5.59 5.52
N SER A 195 -6.78 -5.71 4.21
CA SER A 195 -5.58 -5.32 3.44
C SER A 195 -5.71 -3.97 2.74
N GLN A 196 -6.87 -3.31 2.86
CA GLN A 196 -7.19 -2.03 2.21
C GLN A 196 -7.85 -1.06 3.20
N PRO A 197 -7.18 -0.68 4.30
CA PRO A 197 -7.75 0.24 5.27
C PRO A 197 -7.91 1.64 4.68
N GLY A 198 -8.93 2.37 5.16
CA GLY A 198 -9.08 3.81 4.88
C GLY A 198 -8.17 4.67 5.76
N ILE A 199 -7.78 4.15 6.94
CA ILE A 199 -6.88 4.83 7.88
C ILE A 199 -5.74 3.90 8.27
N LEU A 200 -4.52 4.43 8.35
CA LEU A 200 -3.34 3.71 8.78
C LEU A 200 -2.33 4.66 9.44
N ALA A 201 -1.53 4.13 10.35
CA ALA A 201 -0.44 4.85 11.02
C ALA A 201 0.91 4.17 10.74
N LEU A 202 1.94 4.98 10.57
CA LEU A 202 3.30 4.58 10.24
C LEU A 202 4.27 5.23 11.22
N SER A 203 5.16 4.45 11.82
CA SER A 203 6.20 4.93 12.70
C SER A 203 7.32 5.65 11.94
N GLN A 204 8.11 6.47 12.63
CA GLN A 204 9.33 7.08 12.07
C GLN A 204 10.28 6.02 11.51
N VAL A 205 10.44 4.88 12.21
CA VAL A 205 11.32 3.79 11.80
C VAL A 205 10.95 3.29 10.40
N TYR A 206 9.66 3.15 10.10
CA TYR A 206 9.20 2.79 8.76
C TYR A 206 9.32 3.96 7.78
N LEU A 207 8.96 5.20 8.19
CA LEU A 207 9.03 6.39 7.35
C LEU A 207 10.45 6.67 6.83
N ASP A 208 11.47 6.44 7.64
CA ASP A 208 12.86 6.70 7.25
C ASP A 208 13.33 5.82 6.09
N GLN A 209 12.69 4.68 5.86
CA GLN A 209 13.12 3.69 4.88
C GLN A 209 12.02 3.17 3.94
N PHE A 210 10.79 3.73 3.99
CA PHE A 210 9.71 3.22 3.13
C PHE A 210 10.05 3.36 1.64
N PHE A 211 9.56 2.40 0.86
CA PHE A 211 9.67 2.40 -0.59
C PHE A 211 8.33 2.04 -1.24
N LEU A 212 7.75 2.99 -1.95
CA LEU A 212 6.48 2.84 -2.66
C LEU A 212 6.69 3.14 -4.15
N PRO A 213 7.04 2.15 -4.96
CA PRO A 213 7.41 2.35 -6.36
C PRO A 213 6.21 2.68 -7.27
N GLY A 214 4.99 2.30 -6.87
CA GLY A 214 3.79 2.41 -7.70
C GLY A 214 2.74 3.37 -7.15
N ASP A 215 1.91 3.91 -8.03
CA ASP A 215 0.78 4.79 -7.69
C ASP A 215 -0.51 4.01 -7.39
N TYR A 216 -0.52 2.69 -7.62
CA TYR A 216 -1.66 1.80 -7.37
C TYR A 216 -1.45 0.92 -6.14
N ASN A 217 -2.53 0.60 -5.43
CA ASN A 217 -2.52 -0.33 -4.29
C ASN A 217 -1.45 -0.03 -3.24
N TYR A 218 -1.30 1.23 -2.88
CA TYR A 218 -0.29 1.69 -1.94
C TYR A 218 -0.37 0.92 -0.59
N THR A 219 -1.57 0.54 -0.13
CA THR A 219 -1.74 -0.22 1.12
C THR A 219 -1.05 -1.57 1.05
N GLN A 220 -1.20 -2.32 -0.06
CA GLN A 220 -0.50 -3.58 -0.24
C GLN A 220 1.00 -3.39 -0.43
N GLN A 221 1.42 -2.29 -1.09
CA GLN A 221 2.84 -1.95 -1.20
C GLN A 221 3.45 -1.66 0.17
N ILE A 222 2.77 -0.89 1.03
CA ILE A 222 3.19 -0.64 2.42
C ILE A 222 3.33 -1.96 3.19
N LEU A 223 2.32 -2.85 3.13
CA LEU A 223 2.37 -4.15 3.81
C LEU A 223 3.58 -4.99 3.37
N LEU A 224 3.81 -5.06 2.07
CA LEU A 224 4.90 -5.88 1.52
C LEU A 224 6.27 -5.26 1.78
N ASP A 225 6.38 -3.95 1.65
CA ASP A 225 7.61 -3.22 1.96
C ASP A 225 7.96 -3.36 3.44
N ALA A 226 6.99 -3.15 4.34
CA ALA A 226 7.15 -3.33 5.77
C ALA A 226 7.55 -4.77 6.13
N TYR A 227 6.87 -5.77 5.55
CA TYR A 227 7.21 -7.18 5.75
C TYR A 227 8.66 -7.51 5.34
N HIS A 228 9.11 -6.99 4.19
CA HIS A 228 10.46 -7.24 3.70
C HIS A 228 11.55 -6.57 4.54
N LYS A 229 11.22 -5.47 5.19
CA LYS A 229 12.10 -4.73 6.09
C LYS A 229 12.08 -5.26 7.51
N GLY A 230 11.30 -6.32 7.77
CA GLY A 230 11.18 -6.92 9.11
C GLY A 230 10.44 -6.04 10.11
N MET A 231 9.58 -5.12 9.61
CA MET A 231 8.74 -4.26 10.46
C MET A 231 7.67 -5.06 11.18
N ARG A 232 7.24 -4.53 12.31
CA ARG A 232 6.13 -5.09 13.11
C ARG A 232 4.81 -4.49 12.61
N PHE A 233 3.79 -5.32 12.55
CA PHE A 233 2.49 -4.96 12.00
C PHE A 233 1.37 -5.29 12.99
N GLU A 234 0.42 -4.35 13.16
CA GLU A 234 -0.75 -4.56 14.02
C GLU A 234 -2.04 -4.03 13.36
N HIS A 235 -3.17 -4.53 13.82
CA HIS A 235 -4.51 -4.05 13.50
C HIS A 235 -5.18 -3.42 14.73
N VAL A 236 -5.81 -2.27 14.53
CA VAL A 236 -6.63 -1.61 15.55
C VAL A 236 -8.05 -1.47 15.01
N PRO A 237 -9.09 -1.91 15.76
CA PRO A 237 -10.48 -1.69 15.35
C PRO A 237 -10.76 -0.20 15.17
N VAL A 238 -11.46 0.16 14.10
CA VAL A 238 -11.82 1.56 13.79
C VAL A 238 -13.26 1.65 13.36
N THR A 239 -13.88 2.78 13.64
CA THR A 239 -15.25 3.11 13.24
C THR A 239 -15.29 3.37 11.74
N PHE A 240 -16.27 2.78 11.05
CA PHE A 240 -16.47 3.02 9.62
C PHE A 240 -17.94 3.32 9.32
N ARG A 241 -18.22 4.60 9.12
CA ARG A 241 -19.59 5.09 8.87
C ARG A 241 -20.00 4.90 7.42
N LYS A 242 -21.31 4.79 7.19
CA LYS A 242 -21.86 4.76 5.83
C LYS A 242 -21.60 6.10 5.15
N ARG A 243 -21.15 6.04 3.90
CA ARG A 243 -20.97 7.22 3.06
C ARG A 243 -22.30 7.92 2.84
N GLU A 244 -22.40 9.19 3.19
CA GLU A 244 -23.65 9.96 3.08
C GLU A 244 -23.95 10.39 1.63
N THR A 245 -22.91 10.58 0.80
CA THR A 245 -23.04 11.02 -0.60
C THR A 245 -21.99 10.38 -1.49
N GLY A 246 -22.34 10.21 -2.78
CA GLY A 246 -21.43 9.72 -3.82
C GLY A 246 -21.76 8.29 -4.29
N GLN A 247 -21.60 8.04 -5.60
CA GLN A 247 -21.82 6.73 -6.21
C GLN A 247 -20.51 5.93 -6.23
N SER A 248 -20.59 4.67 -5.79
CA SER A 248 -19.50 3.71 -5.96
C SER A 248 -19.51 3.19 -7.39
N PHE A 249 -18.57 3.61 -8.22
CA PHE A 249 -18.43 3.10 -9.59
C PHE A 249 -17.70 1.77 -9.59
N ILE A 250 -18.44 0.66 -9.50
CA ILE A 250 -17.86 -0.69 -9.72
C ILE A 250 -17.99 -0.98 -11.20
N SER A 251 -16.88 -0.89 -11.93
CA SER A 251 -16.80 -1.30 -13.33
C SER A 251 -16.81 -2.83 -13.45
N LEU A 252 -17.45 -3.39 -14.50
CA LEU A 252 -17.37 -4.80 -14.86
C LEU A 252 -15.92 -5.29 -15.08
N SER A 253 -14.99 -4.37 -15.34
CA SER A 253 -13.55 -4.66 -15.45
C SER A 253 -12.85 -4.82 -14.08
N TYR A 254 -13.52 -4.59 -12.95
CA TYR A 254 -12.92 -4.65 -11.62
C TYR A 254 -12.25 -6.00 -11.29
N PRO A 255 -12.88 -7.18 -11.56
CA PRO A 255 -12.23 -8.47 -11.30
C PRO A 255 -10.92 -8.66 -12.07
N PHE A 256 -10.87 -8.22 -13.33
CA PHE A 256 -9.67 -8.32 -14.18
C PHE A 256 -8.55 -7.38 -13.68
N LYS A 257 -8.90 -6.17 -13.23
CA LYS A 257 -7.95 -5.24 -12.62
C LYS A 257 -7.37 -5.82 -11.33
N VAL A 258 -8.23 -6.39 -10.48
CA VAL A 258 -7.82 -7.07 -9.24
C VAL A 258 -6.87 -8.24 -9.54
N LEU A 259 -7.21 -9.10 -10.50
CA LEU A 259 -6.38 -10.24 -10.86
C LEU A 259 -5.01 -9.81 -11.42
N SER A 260 -4.99 -8.84 -12.33
CA SER A 260 -3.73 -8.33 -12.88
C SER A 260 -2.83 -7.72 -11.80
N GLN A 261 -3.42 -7.03 -10.83
CA GLN A 261 -2.70 -6.45 -9.70
C GLN A 261 -2.16 -7.53 -8.75
N MET A 262 -2.94 -8.60 -8.50
CA MET A 262 -2.47 -9.76 -7.73
C MET A 262 -1.23 -10.39 -8.37
N VAL A 263 -1.28 -10.62 -9.68
CA VAL A 263 -0.14 -11.18 -10.42
C VAL A 263 1.07 -10.23 -10.33
N LEU A 264 0.87 -8.93 -10.50
CA LEU A 264 1.95 -7.94 -10.41
C LEU A 264 2.60 -7.94 -9.02
N VAL A 265 1.80 -7.93 -7.96
CA VAL A 265 2.29 -8.00 -6.57
C VAL A 265 3.04 -9.30 -6.31
N LEU A 266 2.47 -10.45 -6.72
CA LEU A 266 3.10 -11.75 -6.57
C LEU A 266 4.45 -11.83 -7.30
N THR A 267 4.49 -11.35 -8.55
CA THR A 267 5.73 -11.38 -9.36
C THR A 267 6.78 -10.39 -8.84
N GLY A 268 6.35 -9.30 -8.22
CA GLY A 268 7.27 -8.33 -7.61
C GLY A 268 7.83 -8.76 -6.25
N VAL A 269 7.20 -9.73 -5.56
CA VAL A 269 7.58 -10.10 -4.18
C VAL A 269 8.17 -11.50 -4.08
N LYS A 270 7.49 -12.48 -4.64
CA LYS A 270 7.89 -13.91 -4.61
C LYS A 270 7.61 -14.55 -5.98
N PRO A 271 8.37 -14.15 -7.03
CA PRO A 271 8.13 -14.61 -8.40
C PRO A 271 8.08 -16.13 -8.52
N MET A 272 8.95 -16.83 -7.82
CA MET A 272 9.00 -18.31 -7.86
C MET A 272 7.69 -18.95 -7.37
N LYS A 273 6.92 -18.29 -6.49
CA LYS A 273 5.60 -18.81 -6.08
C LYS A 273 4.55 -18.79 -7.20
N VAL A 274 4.76 -17.97 -8.23
CA VAL A 274 3.91 -17.90 -9.43
C VAL A 274 4.48 -18.77 -10.55
N PHE A 275 5.74 -18.55 -10.88
CA PHE A 275 6.35 -19.18 -12.05
C PHE A 275 6.68 -20.65 -11.83
N ALA A 276 7.05 -21.10 -10.62
CA ALA A 276 7.40 -22.48 -10.38
C ALA A 276 6.21 -23.45 -10.54
N PRO A 277 5.04 -23.24 -9.91
CA PRO A 277 3.90 -24.14 -10.12
C PRO A 277 3.41 -24.12 -11.56
N LEU A 278 3.42 -22.96 -12.24
CA LEU A 278 3.03 -22.85 -13.63
C LEU A 278 4.00 -23.59 -14.56
N GLY A 279 5.30 -23.39 -14.38
CA GLY A 279 6.33 -24.09 -15.17
C GLY A 279 6.33 -25.58 -14.93
N LEU A 280 6.21 -26.03 -13.68
CA LEU A 280 6.10 -27.45 -13.32
C LEU A 280 4.85 -28.09 -13.91
N PHE A 281 3.72 -27.37 -13.94
CA PHE A 281 2.50 -27.85 -14.58
C PHE A 281 2.73 -28.19 -16.07
N PHE A 282 3.33 -27.27 -16.84
CA PHE A 282 3.60 -27.51 -18.26
C PHE A 282 4.63 -28.62 -18.48
N VAL A 283 5.66 -28.71 -17.65
CA VAL A 283 6.62 -29.83 -17.69
C VAL A 283 5.92 -31.15 -17.38
N ALA A 284 5.04 -31.20 -16.38
CA ALA A 284 4.30 -32.39 -16.02
C ALA A 284 3.32 -32.82 -17.13
N VAL A 285 2.65 -31.87 -17.78
CA VAL A 285 1.78 -32.15 -18.94
C VAL A 285 2.60 -32.75 -20.08
N ALA A 286 3.74 -32.18 -20.44
CA ALA A 286 4.63 -32.67 -21.47
C ALA A 286 5.12 -34.11 -21.15
N ALA A 287 5.58 -34.31 -19.92
CA ALA A 287 6.05 -35.64 -19.45
C ALA A 287 4.93 -36.64 -19.42
N GLY A 288 3.72 -36.28 -19.02
CA GLY A 288 2.54 -37.15 -19.01
C GLY A 288 2.13 -37.60 -20.41
N VAL A 289 2.08 -36.66 -21.38
CA VAL A 289 1.78 -37.00 -22.78
C VAL A 289 2.86 -37.89 -23.38
N PHE A 290 4.13 -37.58 -23.13
CA PHE A 290 5.26 -38.39 -23.56
C PHE A 290 5.17 -39.82 -23.02
N ALA A 291 4.95 -39.97 -21.70
CA ALA A 291 4.85 -41.28 -21.06
C ALA A 291 3.65 -42.09 -21.57
N TRP A 292 2.51 -41.41 -21.80
CA TRP A 292 1.31 -42.03 -22.37
C TRP A 292 1.58 -42.58 -23.79
N GLU A 293 2.17 -41.80 -24.67
CA GLU A 293 2.45 -42.19 -26.05
C GLU A 293 3.53 -43.27 -26.12
N LEU A 294 4.59 -43.15 -25.32
CA LEU A 294 5.65 -44.16 -25.23
C LEU A 294 5.12 -45.49 -24.69
N GLY A 295 4.26 -45.45 -23.65
CA GLY A 295 3.62 -46.62 -23.09
C GLY A 295 2.73 -47.33 -24.11
N GLY A 296 1.94 -46.61 -24.89
CA GLY A 296 1.13 -47.13 -25.97
C GLY A 296 1.96 -47.81 -27.07
N TRP A 297 3.13 -47.27 -27.38
CA TRP A 297 4.05 -47.91 -28.33
C TRP A 297 4.68 -49.18 -27.77
N LEU A 298 5.13 -49.16 -26.52
CA LEU A 298 5.71 -50.35 -25.84
C LEU A 298 4.71 -51.50 -25.71
N LEU A 299 3.44 -51.19 -25.53
CA LEU A 299 2.34 -52.15 -25.45
C LEU A 299 1.83 -52.58 -26.83
N GLY A 300 2.43 -52.15 -27.95
CA GLY A 300 2.06 -52.51 -29.31
C GLY A 300 0.79 -51.87 -29.83
N SER A 301 0.19 -50.92 -29.10
CA SER A 301 -1.02 -50.22 -29.51
C SER A 301 -0.76 -48.99 -30.41
N ALA A 302 0.49 -48.62 -30.61
CA ALA A 302 0.91 -47.48 -31.42
C ALA A 302 2.08 -47.82 -32.36
N VAL A 303 2.06 -47.24 -33.57
CA VAL A 303 3.10 -47.47 -34.61
C VAL A 303 4.36 -46.65 -34.35
N LYS A 304 4.22 -45.50 -33.70
CA LYS A 304 5.35 -44.58 -33.41
C LYS A 304 5.48 -44.37 -31.90
N PRO A 305 6.71 -44.28 -31.37
CA PRO A 305 6.95 -44.08 -29.94
C PRO A 305 6.38 -42.77 -29.40
N VAL A 306 6.47 -41.68 -30.20
CA VAL A 306 5.90 -40.38 -29.88
C VAL A 306 5.24 -39.81 -31.15
N ARG A 307 3.94 -39.53 -31.09
CA ARG A 307 3.16 -38.98 -32.22
C ARG A 307 3.18 -37.45 -32.21
N SER A 308 3.05 -36.87 -31.04
CA SER A 308 2.94 -35.41 -30.83
C SER A 308 4.24 -34.78 -30.38
N VAL A 309 5.38 -35.11 -31.02
CA VAL A 309 6.72 -34.61 -30.67
C VAL A 309 6.73 -33.10 -30.52
N ASN A 310 6.14 -32.36 -31.46
CA ASN A 310 6.12 -30.90 -31.41
C ASN A 310 5.34 -30.35 -30.20
N PHE A 311 4.26 -31.01 -29.80
CA PHE A 311 3.50 -30.62 -28.61
C PHE A 311 4.30 -30.92 -27.34
N VAL A 312 4.89 -32.10 -27.22
CA VAL A 312 5.68 -32.48 -26.06
C VAL A 312 6.87 -31.58 -25.89
N LEU A 313 7.65 -31.35 -26.97
CA LEU A 313 8.81 -30.44 -26.92
C LEU A 313 8.41 -28.99 -26.67
N GLY A 314 7.40 -28.49 -27.38
CA GLY A 314 6.93 -27.10 -27.21
C GLY A 314 6.42 -26.81 -25.80
N THR A 315 5.56 -27.71 -25.27
CA THR A 315 5.02 -27.58 -23.92
C THR A 315 6.11 -27.74 -22.84
N GLY A 316 7.02 -28.69 -23.02
CA GLY A 316 8.13 -28.91 -22.11
C GLY A 316 9.10 -27.73 -22.07
N LEU A 317 9.49 -27.22 -23.24
CA LEU A 317 10.35 -26.03 -23.36
C LEU A 317 9.67 -24.79 -22.76
N PHE A 318 8.37 -24.58 -23.02
CA PHE A 318 7.62 -23.48 -22.41
C PHE A 318 7.61 -23.58 -20.87
N GLY A 319 7.44 -24.78 -20.32
CA GLY A 319 7.51 -25.00 -18.89
C GLY A 319 8.90 -24.69 -18.30
N LEU A 320 9.98 -25.14 -18.96
CA LEU A 320 11.36 -24.83 -18.57
C LEU A 320 11.67 -23.33 -18.67
N GLN A 321 11.25 -22.67 -19.75
CA GLN A 321 11.39 -21.22 -19.89
C GLN A 321 10.68 -20.47 -18.78
N THR A 322 9.45 -20.89 -18.42
CA THR A 322 8.68 -20.30 -17.33
C THR A 322 9.41 -20.43 -16.00
N LEU A 323 10.02 -21.59 -15.69
CA LEU A 323 10.85 -21.78 -14.50
C LEU A 323 12.09 -20.87 -14.51
N PHE A 324 12.74 -20.76 -15.66
CA PHE A 324 13.93 -19.91 -15.80
C PHE A 324 13.60 -18.42 -15.62
N PHE A 325 12.49 -17.94 -16.20
CA PHE A 325 12.02 -16.58 -15.94
C PHE A 325 11.69 -16.35 -14.47
N GLY A 326 11.10 -17.32 -13.80
CA GLY A 326 10.86 -17.27 -12.36
C GLY A 326 12.15 -17.11 -11.55
N LEU A 327 13.19 -17.86 -11.88
CA LEU A 327 14.51 -17.76 -11.24
C LEU A 327 15.16 -16.39 -11.49
N LEU A 328 15.14 -15.90 -12.72
CA LEU A 328 15.67 -14.57 -13.04
C LEU A 328 14.93 -13.46 -12.27
N ALA A 329 13.60 -13.51 -12.25
CA ALA A 329 12.80 -12.55 -11.50
C ALA A 329 13.10 -12.61 -9.99
N GLU A 330 13.26 -13.82 -9.42
CA GLU A 330 13.63 -14.00 -8.01
C GLU A 330 15.02 -13.40 -7.71
N MET A 331 16.00 -13.57 -8.61
CA MET A 331 17.33 -12.98 -8.46
C MET A 331 17.29 -11.45 -8.48
N ILE A 332 16.48 -10.86 -9.39
CA ILE A 332 16.29 -9.41 -9.47
C ILE A 332 15.66 -8.88 -8.18
N VAL A 333 14.59 -9.52 -7.71
CA VAL A 333 13.90 -9.12 -6.47
C VAL A 333 14.85 -9.23 -5.26
N ARG A 334 15.65 -10.31 -5.16
CA ARG A 334 16.61 -10.45 -4.07
C ARG A 334 17.70 -9.39 -4.11
N ARG A 335 18.22 -9.07 -5.29
CA ARG A 335 19.24 -8.02 -5.46
C ARG A 335 18.74 -6.66 -5.05
N ASN A 336 17.50 -6.30 -5.43
CA ASN A 336 16.90 -5.03 -5.06
C ASN A 336 16.57 -4.90 -3.55
N ARG A 337 16.61 -6.02 -2.81
CA ARG A 337 16.43 -6.04 -1.34
C ARG A 337 17.73 -5.86 -0.57
N SER A 338 18.87 -6.13 -1.20
CA SER A 338 20.20 -6.04 -0.58
C SER A 338 20.89 -4.69 -0.78
N ASN A 339 20.29 -3.82 -1.60
CA ASN A 339 20.67 -2.42 -1.81
C ASN A 339 19.66 -1.50 -1.12
#